data_6160c10399ce3e444b1d66ba9f9ba21d
#
_entry.id   6160c10399ce3e444b1d66ba9f9ba21d
#
_cell.length_a   1.000
_cell.length_b   1.000
_cell.length_c   1.000
_cell.angle_alpha   90.00
_cell.angle_beta   90.00
_cell.angle_gamma   90.00
#
_symmetry.space_group_name_H-M   'P 1'
#
loop_
_entity.id
_entity.type
_entity.pdbx_description
1 polymer ?
#
loop_
_entity_poly.entity_id
_entity_poly.type
_entity_poly.pdbx_seq_one_letter_code
_entity_poly.pdbx_strand_id
1 'polypeptide(L)'
;MQYSNYHSHCDFCDGRSFPEDFVKFAIRNGFRAYGFSSHSPLPFETFWNMSKEDMNEYLAEIRRLKEKYADKLEIYCGLEIDFLDKTYNASIPYFQELPLDYRISSIHYLPLQMPLEEENMMCIDGSYDAFKISTEEYYGGDIRKVVRHFYQSSCEMVEAGGFDVVGHLDKIYMNGQRFPGFSLDAEWYKKEFFNCLDLIQEKGLMVEVNTKNYVKKRELFPHQAFLKCLKERNIPVMVNSDCHYPDLVNDGREAAFDFLKDAGYKNTCELVKGVWREVALE
;
A
#
# COMPACT_ATOMS: atom_id res chain seq x y z
N MET A 1 17.67 -8.90 14.72
CA MET A 1 17.02 -8.31 13.51
C MET A 1 16.54 -6.91 13.86
N GLN A 2 16.90 -5.89 13.09
CA GLN A 2 16.35 -4.55 13.24
C GLN A 2 15.22 -4.37 12.24
N TYR A 3 14.05 -3.99 12.70
CA TYR A 3 12.85 -3.88 11.84
C TYR A 3 12.69 -2.46 11.30
N SER A 4 12.04 -2.36 10.14
CA SER A 4 11.54 -1.11 9.57
C SER A 4 10.07 -1.26 9.17
N ASN A 5 9.34 -0.17 9.10
CA ASN A 5 7.97 -0.12 8.59
C ASN A 5 7.74 1.23 7.93
N TYR A 6 7.14 1.26 6.74
CA TYR A 6 6.91 2.50 5.98
C TYR A 6 5.44 2.66 5.57
N HIS A 7 4.56 1.75 5.98
CA HIS A 7 3.13 1.85 5.74
C HIS A 7 2.38 1.77 7.06
N SER A 8 1.91 2.91 7.50
CA SER A 8 1.11 3.07 8.72
C SER A 8 0.25 4.32 8.71
N HIS A 9 -0.87 4.24 9.37
CA HIS A 9 -1.92 5.25 9.44
C HIS A 9 -2.06 5.76 10.87
N CYS A 10 -2.32 7.06 11.01
CA CYS A 10 -2.51 7.70 12.30
C CYS A 10 -3.81 8.53 12.28
N ASP A 11 -4.09 9.26 13.34
CA ASP A 11 -5.32 10.03 13.51
C ASP A 11 -5.50 11.22 12.55
N PHE A 12 -4.52 11.50 11.70
CA PHE A 12 -4.69 12.40 10.55
C PHE A 12 -5.52 11.78 9.41
N CYS A 13 -5.71 10.46 9.42
CA CYS A 13 -6.63 9.74 8.55
C CYS A 13 -7.47 8.78 9.39
N ASP A 14 -7.60 7.52 9.02
CA ASP A 14 -8.39 6.54 9.76
C ASP A 14 -7.62 5.70 10.80
N GLY A 15 -6.36 6.01 11.04
CA GLY A 15 -5.59 5.43 12.14
C GLY A 15 -6.17 5.77 13.51
N ARG A 16 -5.93 4.91 14.49
CA ARG A 16 -6.62 4.94 15.80
C ARG A 16 -5.72 5.36 16.96
N SER A 17 -4.70 6.16 16.67
CA SER A 17 -3.84 6.74 17.71
C SER A 17 -3.01 7.90 17.14
N PHE A 18 -2.47 8.72 18.04
CA PHE A 18 -1.56 9.81 17.67
C PHE A 18 -0.24 9.26 17.08
N PRO A 19 0.40 9.96 16.14
CA PRO A 19 1.67 9.53 15.55
C PRO A 19 2.73 9.17 16.59
N GLU A 20 2.81 9.92 17.68
CA GLU A 20 3.79 9.69 18.73
C GLU A 20 3.62 8.34 19.45
N ASP A 21 2.43 7.77 19.50
CA ASP A 21 2.20 6.47 20.14
C ASP A 21 2.76 5.34 19.26
N PHE A 22 2.67 5.45 17.95
CA PHE A 22 3.33 4.55 17.00
C PHE A 22 4.86 4.62 17.15
N VAL A 23 5.43 5.82 17.25
CA VAL A 23 6.88 6.02 17.49
C VAL A 23 7.32 5.33 18.78
N LYS A 24 6.60 5.56 19.88
CA LYS A 24 6.91 4.94 21.18
C LYS A 24 6.83 3.41 21.12
N PHE A 25 5.85 2.89 20.37
CA PHE A 25 5.70 1.45 20.19
C PHE A 25 6.85 0.89 19.34
N ALA A 26 7.17 1.51 18.22
CA ALA A 26 8.28 1.12 17.36
C ALA A 26 9.61 1.08 18.11
N ILE A 27 9.93 2.11 18.91
CA ILE A 27 11.13 2.15 19.75
C ILE A 27 11.16 0.97 20.74
N ARG A 28 10.05 0.71 21.44
CA ARG A 28 9.94 -0.41 22.41
C ARG A 28 10.15 -1.77 21.77
N ASN A 29 9.80 -1.90 20.49
CA ASN A 29 9.94 -3.13 19.71
C ASN A 29 11.22 -3.20 18.87
N GLY A 30 12.17 -2.28 19.09
CA GLY A 30 13.50 -2.34 18.47
C GLY A 30 13.51 -2.00 16.98
N PHE A 31 12.55 -1.23 16.49
CA PHE A 31 12.57 -0.74 15.12
C PHE A 31 13.74 0.22 14.92
N ARG A 32 14.40 0.11 13.77
CA ARG A 32 15.45 1.03 13.32
C ARG A 32 14.86 2.23 12.62
N ALA A 33 13.82 2.00 11.81
CA ALA A 33 13.18 3.02 10.99
C ALA A 33 11.66 2.87 11.00
N TYR A 34 10.97 3.99 11.00
CA TYR A 34 9.51 4.04 10.97
C TYR A 34 9.03 5.17 10.08
N GLY A 35 8.17 4.86 9.12
CA GLY A 35 7.55 5.81 8.21
C GLY A 35 6.05 5.89 8.44
N PHE A 36 5.53 7.09 8.41
CA PHE A 36 4.10 7.36 8.33
C PHE A 36 3.70 7.53 6.88
N SER A 37 2.58 6.96 6.48
CA SER A 37 2.02 7.07 5.14
C SER A 37 0.49 7.17 5.20
N SER A 38 -0.01 8.10 6.00
CA SER A 38 -1.46 8.34 6.09
C SER A 38 -2.08 8.49 4.71
N HIS A 39 -3.34 8.07 4.56
CA HIS A 39 -4.10 8.24 3.33
C HIS A 39 -4.12 9.70 2.89
N SER A 40 -3.74 9.95 1.65
CA SER A 40 -3.70 11.29 1.09
C SER A 40 -5.11 11.89 0.93
N PRO A 41 -5.24 13.22 0.84
CA PRO A 41 -6.50 13.81 0.40
C PRO A 41 -6.99 13.21 -0.90
N LEU A 42 -8.30 13.18 -1.07
CA LEU A 42 -9.00 12.81 -2.31
C LEU A 42 -9.70 14.05 -2.91
N PRO A 43 -10.15 14.02 -4.17
CA PRO A 43 -10.93 15.11 -4.76
C PRO A 43 -12.35 15.22 -4.18
N PHE A 44 -12.77 14.26 -3.35
CA PHE A 44 -14.03 14.19 -2.64
C PHE A 44 -13.78 13.80 -1.17
N GLU A 45 -14.72 14.09 -0.29
CA GLU A 45 -14.62 13.76 1.13
C GLU A 45 -14.96 12.28 1.39
N THR A 46 -14.18 11.64 2.25
CA THR A 46 -14.48 10.32 2.82
C THR A 46 -14.20 10.34 4.33
N PHE A 47 -14.65 9.32 5.04
CA PHE A 47 -14.40 9.22 6.48
C PHE A 47 -13.01 8.65 6.84
N TRP A 48 -12.22 8.25 5.84
CA TRP A 48 -10.97 7.53 6.07
C TRP A 48 -9.72 8.25 5.56
N ASN A 49 -9.82 9.17 4.62
CA ASN A 49 -8.66 9.90 4.11
C ASN A 49 -8.41 11.21 4.88
N MET A 50 -7.19 11.70 4.82
CA MET A 50 -6.80 13.00 5.35
C MET A 50 -7.48 14.13 4.56
N SER A 51 -7.87 15.21 5.23
CA SER A 51 -8.29 16.43 4.55
C SER A 51 -7.10 17.20 3.96
N LYS A 52 -7.33 18.05 2.98
CA LYS A 52 -6.26 18.93 2.45
C LYS A 52 -5.81 19.95 3.49
N GLU A 53 -6.71 20.37 4.35
CA GLU A 53 -6.49 21.33 5.42
C GLU A 53 -5.50 20.79 6.46
N ASP A 54 -5.58 19.50 6.77
CA ASP A 54 -4.75 18.83 7.79
C ASP A 54 -3.33 18.51 7.29
N MET A 55 -3.08 18.59 5.99
CA MET A 55 -1.78 18.23 5.40
C MET A 55 -0.61 18.95 6.05
N ASN A 56 -0.73 20.26 6.27
CA ASN A 56 0.36 21.05 6.86
C ASN A 56 0.62 20.65 8.32
N GLU A 57 -0.43 20.31 9.07
CA GLU A 57 -0.32 19.88 10.45
C GLU A 57 0.32 18.49 10.52
N TYR A 58 -0.08 17.58 9.65
CA TYR A 58 0.55 16.26 9.48
C TYR A 58 2.05 16.36 9.22
N LEU A 59 2.45 17.17 8.23
CA LEU A 59 3.86 17.35 7.90
C LEU A 59 4.66 17.98 9.08
N ALA A 60 4.06 18.92 9.78
CA ALA A 60 4.69 19.56 10.95
C ALA A 60 4.84 18.58 12.12
N GLU A 61 3.82 17.76 12.39
CA GLU A 61 3.88 16.77 13.47
C GLU A 61 4.93 15.69 13.19
N ILE A 62 4.98 15.13 11.98
CA ILE A 62 6.00 14.13 11.66
C ILE A 62 7.40 14.74 11.74
N ARG A 63 7.60 16.00 11.30
CA ARG A 63 8.87 16.71 11.45
C ARG A 63 9.25 16.86 12.93
N ARG A 64 8.31 17.28 13.78
CA ARG A 64 8.53 17.38 15.24
C ARG A 64 8.99 16.04 15.83
N LEU A 65 8.37 14.93 15.42
CA LEU A 65 8.75 13.60 15.89
C LEU A 65 10.12 13.17 15.37
N LYS A 66 10.47 13.47 14.10
CA LYS A 66 11.82 13.23 13.55
C LYS A 66 12.88 13.91 14.42
N GLU A 67 12.67 15.15 14.79
CA GLU A 67 13.61 15.91 15.65
C GLU A 67 13.66 15.34 17.08
N LYS A 68 12.50 15.08 17.67
CA LYS A 68 12.39 14.62 19.07
C LYS A 68 13.02 13.25 19.32
N TYR A 69 12.97 12.36 18.33
CA TYR A 69 13.43 10.98 18.48
C TYR A 69 14.65 10.63 17.61
N ALA A 70 15.37 11.64 17.11
CA ALA A 70 16.49 11.49 16.17
C ALA A 70 17.61 10.54 16.66
N ASP A 71 17.79 10.43 17.98
CA ASP A 71 18.78 9.56 18.63
C ASP A 71 18.30 8.11 18.84
N LYS A 72 17.02 7.82 18.57
CA LYS A 72 16.38 6.53 18.90
C LYS A 72 15.78 5.79 17.71
N LEU A 73 15.27 6.54 16.72
CA LEU A 73 14.51 5.98 15.60
C LEU A 73 14.64 6.89 14.37
N GLU A 74 14.98 6.32 13.23
CA GLU A 74 14.85 7.05 11.97
C GLU A 74 13.36 7.16 11.61
N ILE A 75 12.79 8.36 11.63
CA ILE A 75 11.38 8.60 11.30
C ILE A 75 11.30 9.23 9.91
N TYR A 76 10.35 8.78 9.10
CA TYR A 76 10.14 9.23 7.73
C TYR A 76 8.71 9.67 7.52
N CYS A 77 8.53 10.72 6.70
CA CYS A 77 7.25 11.27 6.31
C CYS A 77 6.93 10.82 4.88
N GLY A 78 5.90 10.04 4.70
CA GLY A 78 5.36 9.63 3.42
C GLY A 78 3.86 9.87 3.34
N LEU A 79 3.27 9.45 2.26
CA LEU A 79 1.82 9.34 2.05
C LEU A 79 1.50 8.05 1.30
N GLU A 80 0.36 7.45 1.60
CA GLU A 80 -0.30 6.52 0.71
C GLU A 80 -1.25 7.31 -0.18
N ILE A 81 -0.92 7.36 -1.47
CA ILE A 81 -1.59 8.19 -2.47
C ILE A 81 -2.42 7.30 -3.39
N ASP A 82 -3.73 7.53 -3.41
CA ASP A 82 -4.62 6.82 -4.31
C ASP A 82 -4.38 7.22 -5.77
N PHE A 83 -4.37 6.21 -6.64
CA PHE A 83 -4.55 6.39 -8.05
C PHE A 83 -6.04 6.27 -8.37
N LEU A 84 -6.67 7.35 -8.80
CA LEU A 84 -8.03 7.32 -9.30
C LEU A 84 -8.04 7.25 -10.83
N ASP A 85 -7.31 8.15 -11.48
CA ASP A 85 -7.12 8.19 -12.93
C ASP A 85 -5.89 9.05 -13.31
N LYS A 86 -5.75 9.37 -14.60
CA LYS A 86 -4.65 10.21 -15.11
C LYS A 86 -4.66 11.65 -14.61
N THR A 87 -5.77 12.13 -14.06
CA THR A 87 -5.92 13.49 -13.52
C THR A 87 -5.71 13.58 -12.02
N TYR A 88 -5.81 12.46 -11.30
CA TYR A 88 -5.61 12.38 -9.86
C TYR A 88 -4.80 11.14 -9.45
N ASN A 89 -3.52 11.35 -9.20
CA ASN A 89 -2.55 10.30 -8.87
C ASN A 89 -1.28 10.92 -8.25
N ALA A 90 -0.33 10.08 -7.88
CA ALA A 90 0.90 10.50 -7.21
C ALA A 90 1.76 11.49 -8.04
N SER A 91 1.66 11.49 -9.38
CA SER A 91 2.52 12.33 -10.24
C SER A 91 2.05 13.79 -10.36
N ILE A 92 0.86 14.15 -9.86
CA ILE A 92 0.38 15.53 -9.97
C ILE A 92 1.22 16.50 -9.12
N PRO A 93 1.37 17.79 -9.54
CA PRO A 93 2.21 18.75 -8.84
C PRO A 93 1.91 18.87 -7.36
N TYR A 94 0.65 18.78 -6.96
CA TYR A 94 0.26 18.86 -5.55
C TYR A 94 1.03 17.86 -4.67
N PHE A 95 1.12 16.59 -5.07
CA PHE A 95 1.85 15.59 -4.29
C PHE A 95 3.36 15.65 -4.49
N GLN A 96 3.82 16.06 -5.68
CA GLN A 96 5.25 16.13 -5.98
C GLN A 96 5.95 17.27 -5.24
N GLU A 97 5.26 18.37 -4.97
CA GLU A 97 5.79 19.53 -4.26
C GLU A 97 5.82 19.38 -2.73
N LEU A 98 5.12 18.36 -2.17
CA LEU A 98 5.16 18.09 -0.74
C LEU A 98 6.54 17.58 -0.32
N PRO A 99 7.07 18.03 0.84
CA PRO A 99 8.38 17.62 1.36
C PRO A 99 8.34 16.23 1.99
N LEU A 100 7.98 15.22 1.20
CA LEU A 100 7.89 13.83 1.61
C LEU A 100 9.22 13.10 1.41
N ASP A 101 9.53 12.17 2.31
CA ASP A 101 10.70 11.31 2.19
C ASP A 101 10.45 10.16 1.19
N TYR A 102 9.20 9.73 1.03
CA TYR A 102 8.78 8.67 0.10
C TYR A 102 7.27 8.74 -0.19
N ARG A 103 6.84 8.04 -1.23
CA ARG A 103 5.43 7.91 -1.64
C ARG A 103 5.10 6.47 -1.93
N ILE A 104 3.98 6.00 -1.36
CA ILE A 104 3.33 4.73 -1.72
C ILE A 104 2.16 5.10 -2.63
N SER A 105 1.95 4.37 -3.72
CA SER A 105 0.73 4.53 -4.51
C SER A 105 -0.09 3.25 -4.50
N SER A 106 -1.39 3.43 -4.29
CA SER A 106 -2.36 2.35 -4.06
C SER A 106 -3.65 2.59 -4.84
N ILE A 107 -4.48 1.55 -4.95
CA ILE A 107 -5.82 1.64 -5.48
C ILE A 107 -6.80 1.16 -4.42
N HIS A 108 -7.64 2.07 -3.92
CA HIS A 108 -8.78 1.74 -3.05
C HIS A 108 -10.11 1.93 -3.77
N TYR A 109 -10.12 2.76 -4.81
CA TYR A 109 -11.29 3.05 -5.62
C TYR A 109 -11.06 2.77 -7.10
N LEU A 110 -12.07 2.20 -7.75
CA LEU A 110 -12.15 2.13 -9.21
C LEU A 110 -13.19 3.13 -9.70
N PRO A 111 -12.81 4.10 -10.55
CA PRO A 111 -13.78 5.00 -11.16
C PRO A 111 -14.76 4.23 -12.04
N LEU A 112 -16.04 4.41 -11.78
CA LEU A 112 -17.15 3.81 -12.56
C LEU A 112 -17.69 4.79 -13.58
N GLN A 113 -17.75 6.07 -13.21
CA GLN A 113 -18.25 7.18 -13.99
C GLN A 113 -17.51 8.47 -13.66
N MET A 114 -17.67 9.49 -14.50
CA MET A 114 -17.20 10.85 -14.22
C MET A 114 -18.38 11.72 -13.79
N PRO A 115 -18.21 12.76 -12.96
CA PRO A 115 -16.92 13.22 -12.39
C PRO A 115 -16.37 12.30 -11.28
N LEU A 116 -15.12 12.58 -10.82
CA LEU A 116 -14.51 11.88 -9.68
C LEU A 116 -15.17 12.32 -8.37
N GLU A 117 -16.24 11.63 -7.99
CA GLU A 117 -17.03 11.81 -6.76
C GLU A 117 -17.23 10.44 -6.11
N GLU A 118 -17.39 10.37 -4.79
CA GLU A 118 -17.45 9.09 -4.06
C GLU A 118 -18.53 8.15 -4.60
N GLU A 119 -19.71 8.67 -4.95
CA GLU A 119 -20.84 7.92 -5.51
C GLU A 119 -20.54 7.29 -6.88
N ASN A 120 -19.55 7.81 -7.60
CA ASN A 120 -19.09 7.30 -8.90
C ASN A 120 -17.91 6.34 -8.78
N MET A 121 -17.58 5.89 -7.56
CA MET A 121 -16.45 5.01 -7.29
C MET A 121 -16.90 3.65 -6.77
N MET A 122 -16.18 2.62 -7.15
CA MET A 122 -16.27 1.31 -6.50
C MET A 122 -15.14 1.16 -5.50
N CYS A 123 -15.46 1.14 -4.21
CA CYS A 123 -14.48 0.80 -3.17
C CYS A 123 -14.15 -0.71 -3.25
N ILE A 124 -12.87 -1.05 -3.42
CA ILE A 124 -12.44 -2.45 -3.63
C ILE A 124 -12.24 -3.22 -2.33
N ASP A 125 -11.91 -2.54 -1.25
CA ASP A 125 -11.58 -3.15 0.05
C ASP A 125 -12.58 -2.81 1.17
N GLY A 126 -13.67 -2.16 0.82
CA GLY A 126 -14.81 -1.93 1.70
C GLY A 126 -15.60 -3.20 2.03
N SER A 127 -16.87 -3.04 2.43
CA SER A 127 -17.71 -4.19 2.73
C SER A 127 -17.95 -5.05 1.49
N TYR A 128 -18.00 -6.37 1.71
CA TYR A 128 -18.28 -7.30 0.60
C TYR A 128 -19.65 -7.04 -0.06
N ASP A 129 -20.64 -6.63 0.71
CA ASP A 129 -21.98 -6.39 0.18
C ASP A 129 -21.97 -5.19 -0.78
N ALA A 130 -21.28 -4.10 -0.43
CA ALA A 130 -21.10 -2.96 -1.34
C ALA A 130 -20.31 -3.36 -2.58
N PHE A 131 -19.20 -4.10 -2.41
CA PHE A 131 -18.40 -4.63 -3.53
C PHE A 131 -19.23 -5.50 -4.46
N LYS A 132 -20.08 -6.38 -3.91
CA LYS A 132 -20.96 -7.26 -4.67
C LYS A 132 -22.00 -6.45 -5.47
N ILE A 133 -22.67 -5.49 -4.82
CA ILE A 133 -23.67 -4.63 -5.48
C ILE A 133 -23.01 -3.91 -6.67
N SER A 134 -21.87 -3.25 -6.47
CA SER A 134 -21.17 -2.58 -7.57
C SER A 134 -20.74 -3.54 -8.68
N THR A 135 -20.31 -4.76 -8.32
CA THR A 135 -19.96 -5.80 -9.32
C THR A 135 -21.17 -6.21 -10.14
N GLU A 136 -22.34 -6.39 -9.52
CA GLU A 136 -23.58 -6.76 -10.20
C GLU A 136 -24.05 -5.62 -11.12
N GLU A 137 -24.05 -4.39 -10.63
CA GLU A 137 -24.59 -3.22 -11.31
C GLU A 137 -23.72 -2.78 -12.50
N TYR A 138 -22.41 -2.61 -12.28
CA TYR A 138 -21.53 -2.00 -13.29
C TYR A 138 -20.78 -3.02 -14.15
N TYR A 139 -20.61 -4.26 -13.67
CA TYR A 139 -19.87 -5.30 -14.40
C TYR A 139 -20.72 -6.51 -14.78
N GLY A 140 -22.04 -6.47 -14.50
CA GLY A 140 -22.96 -7.56 -14.83
C GLY A 140 -22.68 -8.84 -14.03
N GLY A 141 -22.15 -8.72 -12.83
CA GLY A 141 -21.79 -9.84 -11.96
C GLY A 141 -20.52 -10.60 -12.37
N ASP A 142 -19.76 -10.12 -13.36
CA ASP A 142 -18.54 -10.78 -13.84
C ASP A 142 -17.31 -10.23 -13.10
N ILE A 143 -16.84 -10.97 -12.10
CA ILE A 143 -15.63 -10.62 -11.32
C ILE A 143 -14.37 -10.45 -12.19
N ARG A 144 -14.28 -11.11 -13.34
CA ARG A 144 -13.13 -10.98 -14.25
C ARG A 144 -13.03 -9.58 -14.84
N LYS A 145 -14.18 -8.91 -15.05
CA LYS A 145 -14.18 -7.52 -15.53
C LYS A 145 -13.70 -6.56 -14.44
N VAL A 146 -14.07 -6.79 -13.18
CA VAL A 146 -13.60 -5.99 -12.04
C VAL A 146 -12.08 -6.16 -11.88
N VAL A 147 -11.59 -7.39 -11.87
CA VAL A 147 -10.15 -7.69 -11.76
C VAL A 147 -9.35 -7.07 -12.92
N ARG A 148 -9.88 -7.16 -14.14
CA ARG A 148 -9.26 -6.53 -15.31
C ARG A 148 -9.19 -5.01 -15.14
N HIS A 149 -10.28 -4.38 -14.72
CA HIS A 149 -10.28 -2.92 -14.47
C HIS A 149 -9.26 -2.55 -13.40
N PHE A 150 -9.20 -3.29 -12.29
CA PHE A 150 -8.22 -3.06 -11.23
C PHE A 150 -6.77 -3.13 -11.74
N TYR A 151 -6.40 -4.16 -12.52
CA TYR A 151 -5.04 -4.26 -13.05
C TYR A 151 -4.75 -3.29 -14.20
N GLN A 152 -5.75 -2.90 -14.97
CA GLN A 152 -5.60 -1.80 -15.93
C GLN A 152 -5.29 -0.48 -15.21
N SER A 153 -6.04 -0.15 -14.15
CA SER A 153 -5.77 1.01 -13.29
C SER A 153 -4.40 0.90 -12.61
N SER A 154 -4.02 -0.31 -12.16
CA SER A 154 -2.68 -0.54 -11.58
C SER A 154 -1.57 -0.29 -12.60
N CYS A 155 -1.73 -0.73 -13.85
CA CYS A 155 -0.78 -0.43 -14.91
C CYS A 155 -0.73 1.07 -15.22
N GLU A 156 -1.88 1.75 -15.31
CA GLU A 156 -1.93 3.21 -15.52
C GLU A 156 -1.28 3.98 -14.36
N MET A 157 -1.44 3.53 -13.13
CA MET A 157 -0.74 4.04 -11.95
C MET A 157 0.78 3.92 -12.10
N VAL A 158 1.27 2.75 -12.48
CA VAL A 158 2.70 2.48 -12.70
C VAL A 158 3.26 3.34 -13.85
N GLU A 159 2.50 3.52 -14.93
CA GLU A 159 2.88 4.39 -16.05
C GLU A 159 2.95 5.86 -15.65
N ALA A 160 1.99 6.34 -14.85
CA ALA A 160 1.96 7.70 -14.35
C ALA A 160 3.16 8.02 -13.45
N GLY A 161 3.60 7.06 -12.63
CA GLY A 161 4.75 7.21 -11.74
C GLY A 161 4.55 8.24 -10.63
N GLY A 162 5.65 8.87 -10.19
CA GLY A 162 5.61 9.88 -9.12
C GLY A 162 5.62 9.30 -7.71
N PHE A 163 5.92 8.01 -7.55
CA PHE A 163 5.98 7.30 -6.28
C PHE A 163 7.13 6.30 -6.24
N ASP A 164 7.45 5.79 -5.07
CA ASP A 164 8.56 4.86 -4.83
C ASP A 164 8.10 3.40 -4.75
N VAL A 165 6.90 3.18 -4.20
CA VAL A 165 6.41 1.88 -3.76
C VAL A 165 5.00 1.64 -4.27
N VAL A 166 4.78 0.47 -4.87
CA VAL A 166 3.43 -0.04 -5.17
C VAL A 166 2.87 -0.66 -3.89
N GLY A 167 1.81 -0.07 -3.33
CA GLY A 167 1.10 -0.58 -2.17
C GLY A 167 0.23 -1.78 -2.53
N HIS A 168 0.07 -2.72 -1.61
CA HIS A 168 -0.79 -3.93 -1.64
C HIS A 168 -1.34 -4.32 -3.03
N LEU A 169 -0.44 -4.65 -3.95
CA LEU A 169 -0.63 -4.81 -5.41
C LEU A 169 -1.84 -5.66 -5.84
N ASP A 170 -2.28 -6.60 -5.04
CA ASP A 170 -3.42 -7.46 -5.34
C ASP A 170 -4.59 -7.30 -4.34
N LYS A 171 -4.77 -6.09 -3.80
CA LYS A 171 -5.83 -5.76 -2.83
C LYS A 171 -7.23 -6.22 -3.29
N ILE A 172 -7.47 -6.23 -4.59
CA ILE A 172 -8.69 -6.75 -5.22
C ILE A 172 -9.01 -8.19 -4.81
N TYR A 173 -8.00 -8.99 -4.44
CA TYR A 173 -8.16 -10.36 -3.95
C TYR A 173 -9.04 -10.41 -2.70
N MET A 174 -8.98 -9.42 -1.82
CA MET A 174 -9.68 -9.42 -0.53
C MET A 174 -11.18 -9.70 -0.66
N ASN A 175 -11.87 -9.04 -1.58
CA ASN A 175 -13.28 -9.24 -1.86
C ASN A 175 -13.51 -10.17 -3.06
N GLY A 176 -12.63 -10.10 -4.06
CA GLY A 176 -12.75 -10.88 -5.29
C GLY A 176 -12.82 -12.40 -5.07
N GLN A 177 -12.01 -12.93 -4.11
CA GLN A 177 -12.00 -14.35 -3.77
C GLN A 177 -13.35 -14.91 -3.32
N ARG A 178 -14.27 -14.06 -2.88
CA ARG A 178 -15.60 -14.45 -2.42
C ARG A 178 -16.60 -14.63 -3.59
N PHE A 179 -16.21 -14.24 -4.81
CA PHE A 179 -17.06 -14.39 -5.99
C PHE A 179 -16.94 -15.79 -6.62
N PRO A 180 -18.06 -16.37 -7.11
CA PRO A 180 -18.02 -17.61 -7.85
C PRO A 180 -17.10 -17.51 -9.08
N GLY A 181 -16.28 -18.52 -9.30
CA GLY A 181 -15.36 -18.57 -10.44
C GLY A 181 -14.06 -17.77 -10.28
N PHE A 182 -13.87 -17.09 -9.17
CA PHE A 182 -12.57 -16.50 -8.84
C PHE A 182 -11.57 -17.59 -8.41
N SER A 183 -10.36 -17.50 -8.91
CA SER A 183 -9.22 -18.32 -8.45
C SER A 183 -7.92 -17.62 -8.78
N LEU A 184 -6.98 -17.59 -7.83
CA LEU A 184 -5.60 -17.13 -8.06
C LEU A 184 -4.89 -17.97 -9.13
N ASP A 185 -5.29 -19.23 -9.30
CA ASP A 185 -4.71 -20.14 -10.30
C ASP A 185 -5.31 -19.98 -11.69
N ALA A 186 -6.40 -19.20 -11.83
CA ALA A 186 -7.02 -18.99 -13.11
C ALA A 186 -6.09 -18.22 -14.06
N GLU A 187 -5.93 -18.72 -15.29
CA GLU A 187 -5.06 -18.12 -16.31
C GLU A 187 -5.45 -16.66 -16.62
N TRP A 188 -6.75 -16.34 -16.58
CA TRP A 188 -7.21 -14.97 -16.78
C TRP A 188 -6.77 -14.03 -15.67
N TYR A 189 -6.70 -14.49 -14.38
CA TYR A 189 -6.20 -13.70 -13.26
C TYR A 189 -4.67 -13.50 -13.36
N LYS A 190 -3.94 -14.60 -13.55
CA LYS A 190 -2.49 -14.59 -13.68
C LYS A 190 -2.03 -13.68 -14.82
N LYS A 191 -2.75 -13.68 -15.94
CA LYS A 191 -2.44 -12.81 -17.07
C LYS A 191 -2.47 -11.33 -16.68
N GLU A 192 -3.53 -10.86 -16.03
CA GLU A 192 -3.64 -9.45 -15.63
C GLU A 192 -2.58 -9.10 -14.58
N PHE A 193 -2.40 -9.95 -13.57
CA PHE A 193 -1.39 -9.77 -12.54
C PHE A 193 0.04 -9.71 -13.11
N PHE A 194 0.39 -10.66 -13.99
CA PHE A 194 1.75 -10.71 -14.54
C PHE A 194 2.03 -9.56 -15.51
N ASN A 195 1.05 -9.11 -16.29
CA ASN A 195 1.21 -7.92 -17.11
C ASN A 195 1.59 -6.70 -16.25
N CYS A 196 0.95 -6.54 -15.09
CA CYS A 196 1.29 -5.47 -14.17
C CYS A 196 2.68 -5.66 -13.55
N LEU A 197 3.06 -6.89 -13.17
CA LEU A 197 4.41 -7.17 -12.67
C LEU A 197 5.51 -6.87 -13.70
N ASP A 198 5.29 -7.22 -14.96
CA ASP A 198 6.25 -6.96 -16.03
C ASP A 198 6.48 -5.46 -16.20
N LEU A 199 5.42 -4.65 -16.10
CA LEU A 199 5.52 -3.20 -16.15
C LEU A 199 6.23 -2.62 -14.90
N ILE A 200 5.92 -3.12 -13.70
CA ILE A 200 6.62 -2.75 -12.46
C ILE A 200 8.12 -3.02 -12.57
N GLN A 201 8.48 -4.19 -13.10
CA GLN A 201 9.87 -4.54 -13.35
C GLN A 201 10.53 -3.58 -14.35
N GLU A 202 9.87 -3.26 -15.47
CA GLU A 202 10.37 -2.33 -16.49
C GLU A 202 10.64 -0.94 -15.90
N LYS A 203 9.74 -0.46 -15.01
CA LYS A 203 9.87 0.84 -14.34
C LYS A 203 10.84 0.83 -13.15
N GLY A 204 11.30 -0.34 -12.71
CA GLY A 204 12.21 -0.48 -11.57
C GLY A 204 11.60 -0.07 -10.23
N LEU A 205 10.28 -0.19 -10.08
CA LEU A 205 9.57 0.16 -8.85
C LEU A 205 9.69 -0.94 -7.79
N MET A 206 9.56 -0.55 -6.52
CA MET A 206 9.47 -1.47 -5.39
C MET A 206 8.02 -1.90 -5.17
N VAL A 207 7.84 -3.12 -4.68
CA VAL A 207 6.53 -3.65 -4.27
C VAL A 207 6.51 -3.88 -2.77
N GLU A 208 5.46 -3.43 -2.14
CA GLU A 208 5.18 -3.72 -0.75
C GLU A 208 4.72 -5.17 -0.56
N VAL A 209 5.26 -5.85 0.43
CA VAL A 209 4.69 -7.06 1.03
C VAL A 209 3.93 -6.63 2.28
N ASN A 210 2.63 -6.46 2.14
CA ASN A 210 1.76 -5.91 3.15
C ASN A 210 1.19 -7.02 4.04
N THR A 211 1.29 -6.86 5.34
CA THR A 211 0.92 -7.89 6.31
C THR A 211 -0.43 -7.66 7.00
N LYS A 212 -1.15 -6.57 6.69
CA LYS A 212 -2.40 -6.14 7.34
C LYS A 212 -3.42 -7.28 7.53
N ASN A 213 -3.53 -8.15 6.53
CA ASN A 213 -4.53 -9.22 6.55
C ASN A 213 -4.02 -10.54 7.15
N TYR A 214 -2.70 -10.64 7.43
CA TYR A 214 -2.09 -11.93 7.77
C TYR A 214 -2.61 -12.52 9.09
N VAL A 215 -2.74 -11.71 10.13
CA VAL A 215 -3.20 -12.21 11.44
C VAL A 215 -4.63 -12.75 11.36
N LYS A 216 -5.51 -12.10 10.58
CA LYS A 216 -6.92 -12.46 10.45
C LYS A 216 -7.18 -13.56 9.43
N LYS A 217 -6.46 -13.57 8.32
CA LYS A 217 -6.75 -14.40 7.13
C LYS A 217 -5.59 -15.29 6.69
N ARG A 218 -4.38 -15.08 7.25
CA ARG A 218 -3.15 -15.74 6.79
C ARG A 218 -2.80 -15.42 5.33
N GLU A 219 -3.15 -14.22 4.89
CA GLU A 219 -2.95 -13.71 3.54
C GLU A 219 -2.10 -12.44 3.58
N LEU A 220 -1.12 -12.36 2.68
CA LEU A 220 -0.31 -11.16 2.41
C LEU A 220 -0.86 -10.44 1.18
N PHE A 221 -0.45 -9.18 0.95
CA PHE A 221 -0.61 -8.48 -0.32
C PHE A 221 0.77 -8.03 -0.84
N PRO A 222 1.22 -8.50 -2.04
CA PRO A 222 0.56 -9.52 -2.84
C PRO A 222 0.52 -10.87 -2.13
N HIS A 223 -0.47 -11.70 -2.49
CA HIS A 223 -0.66 -13.02 -1.93
C HIS A 223 0.64 -13.84 -2.00
N GLN A 224 0.99 -14.54 -0.92
CA GLN A 224 2.28 -15.22 -0.77
C GLN A 224 2.61 -16.20 -1.91
N ALA A 225 1.61 -16.74 -2.60
CA ALA A 225 1.79 -17.60 -3.77
C ALA A 225 2.53 -16.90 -4.94
N PHE A 226 2.52 -15.57 -4.99
CA PHE A 226 3.13 -14.79 -6.07
C PHE A 226 4.51 -14.23 -5.72
N LEU A 227 4.99 -14.33 -4.50
CA LEU A 227 6.29 -13.77 -4.11
C LEU A 227 7.46 -14.33 -4.93
N LYS A 228 7.38 -15.61 -5.30
CA LYS A 228 8.37 -16.23 -6.18
C LYS A 228 8.37 -15.57 -7.58
N CYS A 229 7.21 -15.20 -8.10
CA CYS A 229 7.09 -14.54 -9.41
C CYS A 229 7.69 -13.12 -9.40
N LEU A 230 7.57 -12.40 -8.26
CA LEU A 230 8.24 -11.12 -8.06
C LEU A 230 9.77 -11.32 -8.03
N LYS A 231 10.24 -12.34 -7.30
CA LYS A 231 11.66 -12.67 -7.19
C LYS A 231 12.29 -13.03 -8.55
N GLU A 232 11.59 -13.84 -9.35
CA GLU A 232 12.03 -14.23 -10.69
C GLU A 232 12.19 -13.02 -11.63
N ARG A 233 11.46 -11.95 -11.39
CA ARG A 233 11.56 -10.65 -12.08
C ARG A 233 12.56 -9.68 -11.44
N ASN A 234 13.22 -10.08 -10.36
CA ASN A 234 14.11 -9.23 -9.55
C ASN A 234 13.44 -7.93 -9.08
N ILE A 235 12.13 -7.96 -8.82
CA ILE A 235 11.41 -6.82 -8.27
C ILE A 235 11.84 -6.63 -6.82
N PRO A 236 12.34 -5.43 -6.43
CA PRO A 236 12.69 -5.15 -5.05
C PRO A 236 11.43 -5.12 -4.17
N VAL A 237 11.55 -5.63 -2.94
CA VAL A 237 10.41 -5.67 -2.01
C VAL A 237 10.75 -5.06 -0.66
N MET A 238 9.72 -4.59 0.03
CA MET A 238 9.76 -4.20 1.45
C MET A 238 8.62 -4.86 2.21
N VAL A 239 8.75 -4.98 3.53
CA VAL A 239 7.68 -5.54 4.38
C VAL A 239 7.09 -4.43 5.24
N ASN A 240 5.79 -4.22 5.10
CA ASN A 240 5.04 -3.22 5.84
C ASN A 240 3.77 -3.81 6.47
N SER A 241 3.33 -3.19 7.57
CA SER A 241 2.16 -3.66 8.31
C SER A 241 0.84 -3.03 7.89
N ASP A 242 0.87 -1.85 7.27
CA ASP A 242 -0.35 -1.07 6.97
C ASP A 242 -1.24 -0.97 8.22
N CYS A 243 -0.59 -0.70 9.36
CA CYS A 243 -1.25 -0.72 10.65
C CYS A 243 -1.98 0.57 10.94
N HIS A 244 -3.16 0.43 11.59
CA HIS A 244 -4.00 1.53 12.04
C HIS A 244 -4.02 1.64 13.57
N TYR A 245 -3.33 0.73 14.24
CA TYR A 245 -3.14 0.70 15.70
C TYR A 245 -1.67 0.48 16.03
N PRO A 246 -1.11 1.14 17.05
CA PRO A 246 0.30 1.02 17.38
C PRO A 246 0.76 -0.41 17.69
N ASP A 247 -0.08 -1.21 18.33
CA ASP A 247 0.21 -2.58 18.72
C ASP A 247 0.23 -3.57 17.53
N LEU A 248 -0.27 -3.17 16.37
CA LEU A 248 -0.30 -3.98 15.16
C LEU A 248 0.93 -3.74 14.23
N VAL A 249 1.85 -2.84 14.59
CA VAL A 249 3.02 -2.48 13.76
C VAL A 249 3.86 -3.69 13.36
N ASN A 250 3.89 -4.73 14.18
CA ASN A 250 4.72 -5.92 13.93
C ASN A 250 3.92 -7.16 13.49
N ASP A 251 2.62 -7.01 13.29
CA ASP A 251 1.75 -8.15 12.96
C ASP A 251 2.10 -8.77 11.61
N GLY A 252 2.24 -10.10 11.58
CA GLY A 252 2.52 -10.86 10.36
C GLY A 252 3.92 -10.71 9.77
N ARG A 253 4.79 -9.87 10.33
CA ARG A 253 6.12 -9.54 9.79
C ARG A 253 7.05 -10.75 9.69
N GLU A 254 7.16 -11.54 10.75
CA GLU A 254 8.00 -12.74 10.75
C GLU A 254 7.58 -13.72 9.66
N ALA A 255 6.29 -13.95 9.53
CA ALA A 255 5.77 -14.81 8.48
C ALA A 255 6.04 -14.26 7.07
N ALA A 256 5.95 -12.94 6.87
CA ALA A 256 6.30 -12.31 5.60
C ALA A 256 7.78 -12.53 5.25
N PHE A 257 8.68 -12.42 6.24
CA PHE A 257 10.10 -12.71 6.04
C PHE A 257 10.34 -14.18 5.69
N ASP A 258 9.66 -15.11 6.36
CA ASP A 258 9.76 -16.53 6.04
C ASP A 258 9.30 -16.83 4.61
N PHE A 259 8.14 -16.30 4.18
CA PHE A 259 7.67 -16.42 2.81
C PHE A 259 8.62 -15.79 1.78
N LEU A 260 9.24 -14.67 2.11
CA LEU A 260 10.24 -14.04 1.24
C LEU A 260 11.51 -14.90 1.10
N LYS A 261 12.00 -15.47 2.21
CA LYS A 261 13.12 -16.42 2.18
C LYS A 261 12.79 -17.65 1.35
N ASP A 262 11.61 -18.23 1.53
CA ASP A 262 11.12 -19.38 0.75
C ASP A 262 10.99 -19.06 -0.74
N ALA A 263 10.61 -17.82 -1.08
CA ALA A 263 10.58 -17.31 -2.46
C ALA A 263 11.98 -17.03 -3.04
N GLY A 264 13.04 -17.08 -2.20
CA GLY A 264 14.42 -16.89 -2.62
C GLY A 264 14.97 -15.45 -2.49
N TYR A 265 14.23 -14.56 -1.80
CA TYR A 265 14.76 -13.25 -1.44
C TYR A 265 15.86 -13.38 -0.38
N LYS A 266 16.90 -12.58 -0.52
CA LYS A 266 17.98 -12.46 0.46
C LYS A 266 17.99 -11.09 1.14
N ASN A 267 17.33 -10.12 0.55
CA ASN A 267 17.28 -8.73 1.00
C ASN A 267 15.87 -8.19 0.88
N THR A 268 15.56 -7.16 1.68
CA THR A 268 14.43 -6.24 1.50
C THR A 268 14.94 -4.82 1.33
N CYS A 269 14.11 -3.92 0.79
CA CYS A 269 14.45 -2.51 0.65
C CYS A 269 14.06 -1.74 1.91
N GLU A 270 14.95 -0.88 2.38
CA GLU A 270 14.74 -0.01 3.54
C GLU A 270 15.34 1.37 3.29
N LEU A 271 14.74 2.40 3.88
CA LEU A 271 15.38 3.71 4.00
C LEU A 271 16.46 3.67 5.10
N VAL A 272 17.68 3.97 4.70
CA VAL A 272 18.82 4.09 5.60
C VAL A 272 19.40 5.48 5.41
N LYS A 273 19.25 6.35 6.40
CA LYS A 273 19.64 7.77 6.32
C LYS A 273 19.07 8.47 5.08
N GLY A 274 17.79 8.23 4.81
CA GLY A 274 17.04 8.84 3.71
C GLY A 274 17.35 8.29 2.31
N VAL A 275 18.06 7.17 2.18
CA VAL A 275 18.37 6.53 0.90
C VAL A 275 17.88 5.09 0.91
N TRP A 276 17.14 4.70 -0.13
CA TRP A 276 16.73 3.31 -0.33
C TRP A 276 17.93 2.39 -0.50
N ARG A 277 18.00 1.32 0.28
CA ARG A 277 19.06 0.32 0.26
C ARG A 277 18.50 -1.07 0.44
N GLU A 278 19.15 -2.04 -0.16
CA GLU A 278 18.92 -3.45 0.16
C GLU A 278 19.55 -3.77 1.52
N VAL A 279 18.76 -4.37 2.39
CA VAL A 279 19.14 -4.84 3.73
C VAL A 279 18.90 -6.34 3.81
N ALA A 280 19.87 -7.08 4.33
CA ALA A 280 19.80 -8.53 4.41
C ALA A 280 18.62 -9.01 5.25
N LEU A 281 17.91 -10.02 4.77
CA LEU A 281 16.95 -10.82 5.53
C LEU A 281 17.73 -11.79 6.43
N GLU A 282 17.86 -11.45 7.71
CA GLU A 282 18.53 -12.30 8.72
C GLU A 282 17.66 -13.47 9.17
#